data_e5177a991ffc395d14084775e7974dfd
#
_entry.id   e5177a991ffc395d14084775e7974dfd
#
_cell.length_a   1.000
_cell.length_b   1.000
_cell.length_c   1.000
_cell.angle_alpha   90.00
_cell.angle_beta   90.00
_cell.angle_gamma   90.00
#
_symmetry.space_group_name_H-M   'P 1'
#
loop_
_entity.id
_entity.type
_entity.pdbx_description
1 polymer ?
#
loop_
_entity_poly.entity_id
_entity_poly.type
_entity_poly.pdbx_seq_one_letter_code
_entity_poly.pdbx_strand_id
1 'polypeptide(L)'
;MTIRQVQNGVILEIKARPGSGGFSVKLGKGEIAITTKSSPEGGKANEEIVKNLIKILRRDVRIVHGLKSRHKEIFVAGASLQEVEILLARK
;
A
#
# COMPACT_ATOMS: atom_id res chain seq x y z
N MET A 1 -3.90 -8.99 -11.33
CA MET A 1 -4.28 -7.58 -11.04
C MET A 1 -3.61 -7.13 -9.77
N THR A 2 -3.20 -5.87 -9.74
CA THR A 2 -2.55 -5.30 -8.57
C THR A 2 -3.51 -4.98 -7.43
N ILE A 3 -4.80 -4.89 -7.74
CA ILE A 3 -5.85 -4.68 -6.74
C ILE A 3 -6.90 -5.74 -6.96
N ARG A 4 -7.25 -6.50 -5.92
CA ARG A 4 -8.29 -7.51 -6.07
C ARG A 4 -9.23 -7.50 -4.89
N GLN A 5 -10.51 -7.66 -5.18
CA GLN A 5 -11.55 -7.76 -4.18
C GLN A 5 -11.47 -9.14 -3.53
N VAL A 6 -11.47 -9.15 -2.21
CA VAL A 6 -11.52 -10.40 -1.45
C VAL A 6 -12.64 -10.31 -0.44
N GLN A 7 -12.90 -11.38 0.28
CA GLN A 7 -13.89 -11.36 1.35
C GLN A 7 -13.43 -10.37 2.42
N ASN A 8 -14.31 -9.48 2.80
CA ASN A 8 -14.09 -8.47 3.85
C ASN A 8 -13.13 -7.34 3.48
N GLY A 9 -12.76 -7.19 2.22
CA GLY A 9 -11.89 -6.08 1.85
C GLY A 9 -11.20 -6.24 0.51
N VAL A 10 -10.03 -5.63 0.41
CA VAL A 10 -9.25 -5.58 -0.82
C VAL A 10 -7.80 -5.92 -0.51
N ILE A 11 -7.16 -6.63 -1.42
CA ILE A 11 -5.71 -6.85 -1.37
C ILE A 11 -5.03 -5.98 -2.43
N LEU A 12 -4.04 -5.21 -2.00
CA LEU A 12 -3.19 -4.42 -2.87
C LEU A 12 -1.85 -5.14 -3.02
N GLU A 13 -1.43 -5.36 -4.25
CA GLU A 13 -0.08 -5.87 -4.52
C GLU A 13 0.78 -4.66 -4.88
N ILE A 14 1.75 -4.36 -4.04
CA ILE A 14 2.57 -3.17 -4.22
C ILE A 14 4.04 -3.50 -4.32
N LYS A 15 4.80 -2.56 -4.89
CA LYS A 15 6.25 -2.59 -4.86
C LYS A 15 6.72 -1.41 -4.04
N ALA A 16 7.46 -1.69 -2.98
CA ALA A 16 7.96 -0.65 -2.09
C ALA A 16 9.34 -0.16 -2.55
N ARG A 17 9.56 1.15 -2.46
CA ARG A 17 10.84 1.79 -2.76
C ARG A 17 11.24 2.63 -1.56
N PRO A 18 11.91 2.01 -0.57
CA PRO A 18 12.28 2.73 0.65
C PRO A 18 13.45 3.66 0.43
N GLY A 19 13.65 4.57 1.37
CA GLY A 19 14.79 5.49 1.31
C GLY A 19 14.67 6.58 0.28
N SER A 20 13.46 6.90 -0.14
CA SER A 20 13.21 7.97 -1.11
C SER A 20 13.00 9.31 -0.41
N GLY A 21 12.74 10.37 -1.18
CA GLY A 21 12.57 11.70 -0.64
C GLY A 21 11.28 11.93 0.13
N GLY A 22 10.36 10.98 0.10
CA GLY A 22 9.09 11.09 0.80
C GLY A 22 8.14 9.99 0.41
N PHE A 23 6.97 10.01 1.04
CA PHE A 23 5.92 9.05 0.73
C PHE A 23 5.19 9.42 -0.56
N SER A 24 5.01 8.45 -1.44
CA SER A 24 4.17 8.65 -2.62
C SER A 24 3.57 7.33 -3.07
N VAL A 25 2.46 7.43 -3.80
CA VAL A 25 1.82 6.27 -4.42
C VAL A 25 1.74 6.57 -5.91
N LYS A 26 2.30 5.68 -6.71
CA LYS A 26 2.26 5.82 -8.17
C LYS A 26 1.58 4.61 -8.77
N LEU A 27 0.52 4.87 -9.54
CA LEU A 27 -0.20 3.82 -10.24
C LEU A 27 0.36 3.71 -11.65
N GLY A 28 0.89 2.54 -11.97
CA GLY A 28 1.39 2.25 -13.31
C GLY A 28 0.62 1.09 -13.90
N LYS A 29 1.02 0.67 -15.10
CA LYS A 29 0.42 -0.48 -15.74
C LYS A 29 0.81 -1.74 -14.98
N GLY A 30 -0.17 -2.33 -14.30
CA GLY A 30 0.04 -3.57 -13.57
C GLY A 30 0.94 -3.43 -12.35
N GLU A 31 1.16 -2.20 -11.88
CA GLU A 31 2.02 -2.00 -10.72
C GLU A 31 1.55 -0.82 -9.88
N ILE A 32 1.60 -1.00 -8.57
CA ILE A 32 1.43 0.10 -7.62
C ILE A 32 2.78 0.26 -6.92
N ALA A 33 3.45 1.40 -7.14
CA ALA A 33 4.72 1.68 -6.51
C ALA A 33 4.52 2.64 -5.35
N ILE A 34 5.03 2.27 -4.18
CA ILE A 34 4.94 3.13 -2.99
C ILE A 34 6.34 3.47 -2.53
N THR A 35 6.66 4.77 -2.51
CA THR A 35 7.93 5.22 -1.98
C THR A 35 7.76 5.61 -0.52
N THR A 36 8.82 5.46 0.26
CA THR A 36 8.83 5.89 1.65
C THR A 36 10.08 6.71 1.92
N LYS A 37 9.98 7.61 2.87
CA LYS A 37 11.12 8.36 3.34
C LYS A 37 12.01 7.47 4.21
N SER A 38 11.40 6.61 5.02
CA SER A 38 12.10 5.73 5.94
C SER A 38 12.82 4.61 5.20
N SER A 39 13.93 4.15 5.78
CA SER A 39 14.65 2.97 5.29
C SER A 39 13.85 1.71 5.64
N PRO A 40 14.19 0.55 5.03
CA PRO A 40 13.47 -0.69 5.34
C PRO A 40 13.83 -1.25 6.71
N GLU A 41 14.88 -0.76 7.32
CA GLU A 41 15.39 -1.31 8.57
C GLU A 41 14.45 -1.03 9.73
N GLY A 42 14.34 -2.01 10.65
CA GLY A 42 13.53 -1.87 11.85
C GLY A 42 12.04 -1.72 11.60
N GLY A 43 11.57 -2.08 10.42
CA GLY A 43 10.15 -1.99 10.09
C GLY A 43 9.63 -0.57 9.86
N LYS A 44 10.52 0.41 9.80
CA LYS A 44 10.10 1.82 9.67
C LYS A 44 9.40 2.11 8.36
N ALA A 45 9.88 1.54 7.26
CA ALA A 45 9.22 1.72 5.96
C ALA A 45 7.83 1.09 5.98
N ASN A 46 7.69 -0.09 6.58
CA ASN A 46 6.40 -0.75 6.68
C ASN A 46 5.40 0.08 7.50
N GLU A 47 5.86 0.65 8.61
CA GLU A 47 5.02 1.52 9.43
C GLU A 47 4.56 2.74 8.65
N GLU A 48 5.46 3.34 7.89
CA GLU A 48 5.16 4.51 7.08
C GLU A 48 4.10 4.18 6.03
N ILE A 49 4.23 3.03 5.35
CA ILE A 49 3.26 2.58 4.36
C ILE A 49 1.88 2.42 4.99
N VAL A 50 1.80 1.67 6.08
CA VAL A 50 0.52 1.41 6.74
C VAL A 50 -0.12 2.69 7.24
N LYS A 51 0.65 3.53 7.93
CA LYS A 51 0.15 4.77 8.50
C LYS A 51 -0.42 5.69 7.43
N ASN A 52 0.31 5.85 6.32
CA ASN A 52 -0.14 6.74 5.25
C ASN A 52 -1.32 6.16 4.49
N LEU A 53 -1.36 4.87 4.25
CA LEU A 53 -2.49 4.25 3.58
C LEU A 53 -3.76 4.34 4.42
N ILE A 54 -3.66 4.22 5.73
CA ILE A 54 -4.80 4.43 6.62
C ILE A 54 -5.36 5.83 6.44
N LYS A 55 -4.49 6.83 6.38
CA LYS A 55 -4.92 8.21 6.17
C LYS A 55 -5.59 8.43 4.82
N ILE A 56 -5.05 7.82 3.77
CA ILE A 56 -5.57 7.98 2.42
C ILE A 56 -6.88 7.24 2.24
N LEU A 57 -6.92 6.00 2.70
CA LEU A 57 -8.06 5.10 2.45
C LEU A 57 -9.12 5.15 3.53
N ARG A 58 -8.78 5.64 4.71
CA ARG A 58 -9.68 5.73 5.88
C ARG A 58 -10.26 4.38 6.25
N ARG A 59 -9.41 3.35 6.18
CA ARG A 59 -9.75 1.98 6.51
C ARG A 59 -8.59 1.38 7.29
N ASP A 60 -8.86 0.31 8.02
CA ASP A 60 -7.77 -0.45 8.63
C ASP A 60 -6.95 -1.09 7.54
N VAL A 61 -5.65 -1.00 7.67
CA VAL A 61 -4.70 -1.48 6.68
C VAL A 61 -3.63 -2.31 7.38
N ARG A 62 -3.25 -3.42 6.78
CA ARG A 62 -2.11 -4.18 7.30
C ARG A 62 -1.41 -4.93 6.17
N ILE A 63 -0.13 -5.16 6.38
CA ILE A 63 0.69 -5.93 5.45
C ILE A 63 0.50 -7.40 5.80
N VAL A 64 0.02 -8.19 4.84
CA VAL A 64 -0.26 -9.62 5.05
C VAL A 64 0.82 -10.51 4.47
N HIS A 65 1.60 -10.01 3.50
CA HIS A 65 2.73 -10.73 2.93
C HIS A 65 3.86 -9.78 2.60
N GLY A 66 5.09 -10.28 2.69
CA GLY A 66 6.24 -9.53 2.22
C GLY A 66 6.79 -8.51 3.19
N LEU A 67 6.73 -8.77 4.50
CA LEU A 67 7.26 -7.84 5.49
C LEU A 67 8.72 -7.47 5.26
N LYS A 68 9.51 -8.41 4.74
CA LYS A 68 10.92 -8.19 4.47
C LYS A 68 11.22 -8.12 2.97
N SER A 69 10.21 -7.94 2.16
CA SER A 69 10.34 -7.91 0.70
C SER A 69 9.92 -6.56 0.17
N ARG A 70 10.43 -6.21 -1.02
CA ARG A 70 9.94 -5.02 -1.73
C ARG A 70 8.56 -5.27 -2.30
N HIS A 71 8.23 -6.52 -2.59
CA HIS A 71 6.89 -6.89 -3.05
C HIS A 71 6.05 -7.24 -1.84
N LYS A 72 4.96 -6.51 -1.65
CA LYS A 72 4.12 -6.66 -0.47
C LYS A 72 2.67 -6.81 -0.87
N GLU A 73 1.92 -7.56 -0.08
CA GLU A 73 0.47 -7.62 -0.19
C GLU A 73 -0.11 -6.93 1.02
N ILE A 74 -1.02 -6.00 0.76
CA ILE A 74 -1.62 -5.17 1.79
C ILE A 74 -3.11 -5.40 1.80
N PHE A 75 -3.65 -5.74 2.97
CA PHE A 75 -5.09 -5.92 3.14
C PHE A 75 -5.71 -4.62 3.62
N VAL A 76 -6.79 -4.20 2.95
CA VAL A 76 -7.56 -3.01 3.31
C VAL A 76 -8.94 -3.48 3.73
N ALA A 77 -9.24 -3.39 5.02
CA ALA A 77 -10.47 -3.93 5.59
C ALA A 77 -11.70 -3.13 5.18
N GLY A 78 -12.75 -3.84 4.80
CA GLY A 78 -14.05 -3.22 4.54
C GLY A 78 -14.14 -2.35 3.30
N ALA A 79 -13.09 -2.29 2.50
CA ALA A 79 -13.06 -1.45 1.30
C ALA A 79 -13.57 -2.20 0.08
N SER A 80 -14.04 -1.46 -0.92
CA SER A 80 -14.36 -2.01 -2.22
C SER A 80 -13.23 -1.69 -3.18
N LEU A 81 -13.12 -2.50 -4.24
CA LEU A 81 -12.14 -2.30 -5.29
C LEU A 81 -12.22 -0.89 -5.85
N GLN A 82 -13.44 -0.47 -6.17
CA GLN A 82 -13.70 0.83 -6.78
C GLN A 82 -13.31 1.98 -5.88
N GLU A 83 -13.64 1.89 -4.60
CA GLU A 83 -13.29 2.89 -3.60
C GLU A 83 -11.77 3.07 -3.52
N VAL A 84 -11.04 1.97 -3.47
CA VAL A 84 -9.58 2.01 -3.34
C VAL A 84 -8.95 2.60 -4.59
N GLU A 85 -9.43 2.21 -5.77
CA GLU A 85 -8.91 2.75 -7.02
C GLU A 85 -9.08 4.26 -7.09
N ILE A 86 -10.24 4.76 -6.71
CA ILE A 86 -10.52 6.19 -6.74
C ILE A 86 -9.62 6.94 -5.77
N LEU A 87 -9.49 6.44 -4.54
CA LEU A 87 -8.71 7.13 -3.52
C LEU A 87 -7.21 7.12 -3.81
N LEU A 88 -6.68 6.03 -4.34
CA LEU A 88 -5.27 5.98 -4.70
C LEU A 88 -4.96 6.86 -5.90
N ALA A 89 -5.88 6.98 -6.84
CA ALA A 89 -5.68 7.82 -8.02
C ALA A 89 -5.61 9.30 -7.69
N ARG A 90 -6.13 9.71 -6.54
CA ARG A 90 -6.10 11.10 -6.10
C ARG A 90 -4.78 11.52 -5.45
N LYS A 91 -3.86 10.57 -5.25
CA LYS A 91 -2.59 10.86 -4.56
C LYS A 91 -1.43 11.11 -5.54
#